data_5c39c0dcd68881ebc18a792d4176f28b
#
_entry.id   5c39c0dcd68881ebc18a792d4176f28b
#
_cell.length_a   1.000
_cell.length_b   1.000
_cell.length_c   1.000
_cell.angle_alpha   90.00
_cell.angle_beta   90.00
_cell.angle_gamma   90.00
#
_symmetry.space_group_name_H-M   'P 1'
#
loop_
_entity.id
_entity.type
_entity.pdbx_description
1 polymer ?
#
loop_
_entity_poly.entity_id
_entity_poly.type
_entity_poly.pdbx_seq_one_letter_code
_entity_poly.pdbx_strand_id
1 'polypeptide(L)'
;MKLRSLKCCIVGLVVAVTAGCATTTQTAGLECGLGGAGASYLACKLAGGTDAHCAEIGAAVGAGGALACSLYARHLEQRRKELEGKENDLDAQIRYVQGLNADTQQLNADLAKRVASVTESTDKVVAQIQQQQMSQAQIAQERKARDDTLRTSQDEVNQGTQALQTAKELRAKDSNASPALDAAIKQQEQLLAEAQRQVGLLAAQRDRV
;
A
#
# COMPACT_ATOMS: atom_id res chain seq x y z
N MET A 1 -30.67 -28.22 52.08
CA MET A 1 -30.64 -27.74 50.68
C MET A 1 -29.37 -26.97 50.49
N LYS A 2 -28.40 -27.48 49.68
CA LYS A 2 -27.01 -26.97 49.55
C LYS A 2 -26.92 -26.09 48.32
N LEU A 3 -26.61 -24.79 48.47
CA LEU A 3 -26.24 -23.90 47.41
C LEU A 3 -24.77 -24.22 47.02
N ARG A 4 -24.54 -24.63 45.78
CA ARG A 4 -23.22 -24.74 45.19
C ARG A 4 -22.83 -23.42 44.52
N SER A 5 -21.81 -22.81 45.09
CA SER A 5 -21.10 -21.63 44.60
C SER A 5 -20.40 -21.96 43.25
N LEU A 6 -20.80 -21.23 42.21
CA LEU A 6 -20.16 -21.29 40.92
C LEU A 6 -19.06 -20.20 40.89
N LYS A 7 -17.79 -20.62 41.11
CA LYS A 7 -16.64 -19.73 40.96
C LYS A 7 -16.35 -19.53 39.47
N CYS A 8 -16.68 -18.35 38.98
CA CYS A 8 -16.31 -17.90 37.64
C CYS A 8 -14.83 -17.52 37.63
N CYS A 9 -13.98 -18.36 36.99
CA CYS A 9 -12.60 -18.04 36.72
C CYS A 9 -12.52 -16.97 35.62
N ILE A 10 -12.31 -15.72 36.02
CA ILE A 10 -11.92 -14.66 35.09
C ILE A 10 -10.42 -14.87 34.80
N VAL A 11 -10.13 -15.51 33.66
CA VAL A 11 -8.80 -15.53 33.10
C VAL A 11 -8.54 -14.17 32.49
N GLY A 12 -7.85 -13.33 33.26
CA GLY A 12 -7.34 -12.05 32.77
C GLY A 12 -6.26 -12.29 31.72
N LEU A 13 -6.59 -12.10 30.45
CA LEU A 13 -5.64 -12.03 29.37
C LEU A 13 -4.89 -10.69 29.48
N VAL A 14 -3.77 -10.67 30.20
CA VAL A 14 -2.83 -9.55 30.18
C VAL A 14 -2.18 -9.55 28.81
N VAL A 15 -2.70 -8.74 27.89
CA VAL A 15 -1.99 -8.40 26.67
C VAL A 15 -0.87 -7.45 27.07
N ALA A 16 0.33 -8.00 27.26
CA ALA A 16 1.54 -7.20 27.39
C ALA A 16 1.76 -6.49 26.04
N VAL A 17 1.33 -5.22 25.97
CA VAL A 17 1.74 -4.32 24.89
C VAL A 17 3.22 -4.05 25.08
N THR A 18 4.05 -4.91 24.49
CA THR A 18 5.46 -4.59 24.30
C THR A 18 5.48 -3.42 23.32
N ALA A 19 5.72 -2.22 23.83
CA ALA A 19 6.10 -1.05 23.05
C ALA A 19 7.50 -1.30 22.45
N GLY A 20 7.60 -2.31 21.59
CA GLY A 20 8.71 -2.47 20.67
C GLY A 20 8.48 -1.47 19.54
N CYS A 21 9.51 -0.70 19.20
CA CYS A 21 9.51 0.13 18.01
C CYS A 21 9.17 -0.75 16.79
N ALA A 22 7.89 -0.79 16.43
CA ALA A 22 7.46 -1.45 15.20
C ALA A 22 8.17 -0.71 14.07
N THR A 23 9.01 -1.41 13.32
CA THR A 23 9.68 -0.81 12.16
C THR A 23 8.61 -0.36 11.18
N THR A 24 8.82 0.75 10.49
CA THR A 24 7.89 1.33 9.49
C THR A 24 7.39 0.29 8.50
N THR A 25 8.21 -0.74 8.24
CA THR A 25 7.91 -1.87 7.36
C THR A 25 6.84 -2.82 7.95
N GLN A 26 6.80 -3.00 9.28
CA GLN A 26 5.82 -3.89 9.93
C GLN A 26 4.45 -3.25 10.01
N THR A 27 4.37 -1.95 10.30
CA THR A 27 3.11 -1.19 10.29
C THR A 27 2.53 -1.09 8.88
N ALA A 28 3.34 -0.78 7.86
CA ALA A 28 2.91 -0.72 6.48
C ALA A 28 2.37 -2.09 5.97
N GLY A 29 3.03 -3.19 6.34
CA GLY A 29 2.58 -4.54 5.96
C GLY A 29 1.23 -4.93 6.57
N LEU A 30 0.96 -4.53 7.81
CA LEU A 30 -0.31 -4.79 8.49
C LEU A 30 -1.46 -3.93 7.94
N GLU A 31 -1.21 -2.65 7.68
CA GLU A 31 -2.21 -1.73 7.14
C GLU A 31 -2.62 -2.11 5.71
N CYS A 32 -1.67 -2.51 4.86
CA CYS A 32 -1.94 -2.95 3.50
C CYS A 32 -2.65 -4.31 3.41
N GLY A 33 -2.34 -5.25 4.31
CA GLY A 33 -2.88 -6.63 4.25
C GLY A 33 -4.34 -6.75 4.66
N LEU A 34 -4.74 -6.02 5.71
CA LEU A 34 -6.08 -6.16 6.28
C LEU A 34 -7.18 -5.51 5.42
N GLY A 35 -6.88 -4.41 4.70
CA GLY A 35 -7.84 -3.75 3.81
C GLY A 35 -8.16 -4.56 2.55
N GLY A 36 -7.13 -5.15 1.91
CA GLY A 36 -7.29 -5.88 0.65
C GLY A 36 -8.00 -7.24 0.76
N ALA A 37 -7.72 -8.00 1.82
CA ALA A 37 -8.29 -9.34 2.02
C ALA A 37 -9.81 -9.32 2.25
N GLY A 38 -10.28 -8.37 3.05
CA GLY A 38 -11.71 -8.24 3.38
C GLY A 38 -12.56 -7.86 2.17
N ALA A 39 -12.09 -6.89 1.37
CA ALA A 39 -12.81 -6.41 0.21
C ALA A 39 -12.98 -7.47 -0.88
N SER A 40 -11.93 -8.23 -1.16
CA SER A 40 -11.96 -9.26 -2.20
C SER A 40 -12.79 -10.48 -1.81
N TYR A 41 -12.76 -10.87 -0.52
CA TYR A 41 -13.64 -11.91 0.02
C TYR A 41 -15.11 -11.56 -0.18
N LEU A 42 -15.45 -10.33 0.10
CA LEU A 42 -16.84 -9.88 0.07
C LEU A 42 -17.35 -9.65 -1.35
N ALA A 43 -16.53 -9.11 -2.26
CA ALA A 43 -16.87 -9.01 -3.67
C ALA A 43 -17.15 -10.40 -4.28
N CYS A 44 -16.35 -11.40 -3.91
CA CYS A 44 -16.57 -12.79 -4.31
C CYS A 44 -17.88 -13.36 -3.72
N LYS A 45 -18.21 -13.10 -2.45
CA LYS A 45 -19.47 -13.53 -1.82
C LYS A 45 -20.69 -12.92 -2.52
N LEU A 46 -20.61 -11.64 -2.88
CA LEU A 46 -21.65 -10.93 -3.59
C LEU A 46 -21.88 -11.48 -5.00
N ALA A 47 -20.83 -11.98 -5.64
CA ALA A 47 -20.89 -12.67 -6.92
C ALA A 47 -21.41 -14.12 -6.82
N GLY A 48 -21.84 -14.58 -5.61
CA GLY A 48 -22.38 -15.93 -5.40
C GLY A 48 -21.32 -16.99 -5.17
N GLY A 49 -20.08 -16.62 -4.88
CA GLY A 49 -18.99 -17.54 -4.60
C GLY A 49 -19.17 -18.28 -3.27
N THR A 50 -18.63 -19.51 -3.17
CA THR A 50 -18.59 -20.28 -1.92
C THR A 50 -17.59 -19.67 -0.93
N ASP A 51 -17.79 -19.89 0.38
CA ASP A 51 -16.92 -19.35 1.42
C ASP A 51 -15.45 -19.75 1.22
N ALA A 52 -15.18 -20.98 0.83
CA ALA A 52 -13.83 -21.47 0.57
C ALA A 52 -13.16 -20.73 -0.61
N HIS A 53 -13.86 -20.58 -1.73
CA HIS A 53 -13.35 -19.89 -2.92
C HIS A 53 -13.15 -18.38 -2.68
N CYS A 54 -14.07 -17.75 -1.94
CA CYS A 54 -13.95 -16.33 -1.59
C CYS A 54 -12.84 -16.08 -0.57
N ALA A 55 -12.56 -17.03 0.34
CA ALA A 55 -11.44 -16.96 1.25
C ALA A 55 -10.08 -17.07 0.49
N GLU A 56 -9.99 -17.93 -0.53
CA GLU A 56 -8.81 -18.02 -1.39
C GLU A 56 -8.55 -16.72 -2.16
N ILE A 57 -9.59 -16.14 -2.77
CA ILE A 57 -9.49 -14.86 -3.48
C ILE A 57 -9.14 -13.72 -2.51
N GLY A 58 -9.79 -13.67 -1.35
CA GLY A 58 -9.50 -12.67 -0.32
C GLY A 58 -8.07 -12.77 0.19
N ALA A 59 -7.58 -13.99 0.42
CA ALA A 59 -6.21 -14.24 0.85
C ALA A 59 -5.19 -13.89 -0.25
N ALA A 60 -5.47 -14.23 -1.51
CA ALA A 60 -4.58 -13.95 -2.63
C ALA A 60 -4.43 -12.44 -2.89
N VAL A 61 -5.54 -11.69 -2.86
CA VAL A 61 -5.53 -10.23 -3.09
C VAL A 61 -4.99 -9.49 -1.86
N GLY A 62 -5.37 -9.90 -0.65
CA GLY A 62 -4.88 -9.30 0.59
C GLY A 62 -3.38 -9.56 0.79
N ALA A 63 -2.93 -10.79 0.54
CA ALA A 63 -1.51 -11.14 0.60
C ALA A 63 -0.71 -10.42 -0.50
N GLY A 64 -1.27 -10.31 -1.72
CA GLY A 64 -0.64 -9.58 -2.83
C GLY A 64 -0.48 -8.09 -2.55
N GLY A 65 -1.53 -7.44 -2.01
CA GLY A 65 -1.49 -6.02 -1.64
C GLY A 65 -0.52 -5.73 -0.48
N ALA A 66 -0.57 -6.54 0.59
CA ALA A 66 0.36 -6.42 1.71
C ALA A 66 1.81 -6.69 1.31
N LEU A 67 2.04 -7.66 0.43
CA LEU A 67 3.37 -7.97 -0.07
C LEU A 67 3.93 -6.84 -0.95
N ALA A 68 3.11 -6.26 -1.83
CA ALA A 68 3.54 -5.15 -2.69
C ALA A 68 3.94 -3.91 -1.89
N CYS A 69 3.11 -3.48 -0.92
CA CYS A 69 3.44 -2.38 -0.02
C CYS A 69 4.70 -2.65 0.80
N SER A 70 4.80 -3.87 1.36
CA SER A 70 5.97 -4.24 2.16
C SER A 70 7.24 -4.33 1.32
N LEU A 71 7.15 -4.75 0.05
CA LEU A 71 8.29 -4.84 -0.87
C LEU A 71 8.81 -3.44 -1.21
N TYR A 72 7.95 -2.50 -1.62
CA TYR A 72 8.38 -1.14 -1.92
C TYR A 72 9.04 -0.46 -0.72
N ALA A 73 8.39 -0.50 0.45
CA ALA A 73 8.95 0.05 1.68
C ALA A 73 10.29 -0.61 2.07
N ARG A 74 10.42 -1.93 1.89
CA ARG A 74 11.69 -2.64 2.13
C ARG A 74 12.79 -2.20 1.16
N HIS A 75 12.46 -2.03 -0.11
CA HIS A 75 13.42 -1.55 -1.10
C HIS A 75 13.91 -0.14 -0.72
N LEU A 76 13.01 0.79 -0.38
CA LEU A 76 13.41 2.13 0.06
C LEU A 76 14.30 2.09 1.32
N GLU A 77 13.97 1.25 2.29
CA GLU A 77 14.79 1.07 3.50
C GLU A 77 16.16 0.46 3.17
N GLN A 78 16.21 -0.52 2.27
CA GLN A 78 17.46 -1.11 1.80
C GLN A 78 18.32 -0.05 1.09
N ARG A 79 17.76 0.76 0.19
CA ARG A 79 18.46 1.84 -0.50
C ARG A 79 19.05 2.84 0.50
N ARG A 80 18.28 3.18 1.53
CA ARG A 80 18.76 4.07 2.59
C ARG A 80 19.96 3.48 3.33
N LYS A 81 19.90 2.19 3.70
CA LYS A 81 21.02 1.49 4.35
C LYS A 81 22.26 1.38 3.48
N GLU A 82 22.10 1.18 2.17
CA GLU A 82 23.21 1.13 1.23
C GLU A 82 23.93 2.49 1.10
N LEU A 83 23.23 3.58 1.35
CA LEU A 83 23.75 4.94 1.35
C LEU A 83 24.36 5.35 2.69
N GLU A 84 23.92 4.77 3.81
CA GLU A 84 24.34 5.13 5.17
C GLU A 84 25.86 5.11 5.32
N GLY A 85 26.44 6.22 5.81
CA GLY A 85 27.88 6.43 5.93
C GLY A 85 28.62 6.73 4.62
N LYS A 86 27.89 6.83 3.50
CA LYS A 86 28.42 7.15 2.17
C LYS A 86 27.73 8.37 1.53
N GLU A 87 27.10 9.19 2.35
CA GLU A 87 26.31 10.33 1.89
C GLU A 87 27.12 11.38 1.13
N ASN A 88 28.46 11.39 1.32
CA ASN A 88 29.40 12.26 0.62
C ASN A 88 30.06 11.58 -0.59
N ASP A 89 29.74 10.31 -0.90
CA ASP A 89 30.24 9.57 -2.05
C ASP A 89 29.26 9.76 -3.23
N LEU A 90 29.71 10.47 -4.26
CA LEU A 90 28.89 10.76 -5.43
C LEU A 90 28.40 9.49 -6.15
N ASP A 91 29.22 8.47 -6.25
CA ASP A 91 28.84 7.20 -6.89
C ASP A 91 27.76 6.47 -6.05
N ALA A 92 27.85 6.55 -4.72
CA ALA A 92 26.83 6.00 -3.85
C ALA A 92 25.50 6.77 -3.97
N GLN A 93 25.54 8.11 -4.07
CA GLN A 93 24.34 8.94 -4.31
C GLN A 93 23.69 8.60 -5.65
N ILE A 94 24.48 8.45 -6.72
CA ILE A 94 23.97 8.07 -8.05
C ILE A 94 23.32 6.69 -8.00
N ARG A 95 23.98 5.68 -7.41
CA ARG A 95 23.39 4.33 -7.24
C ARG A 95 22.11 4.35 -6.43
N TYR A 96 22.06 5.16 -5.37
CA TYR A 96 20.84 5.33 -4.55
C TYR A 96 19.67 5.83 -5.41
N VAL A 97 19.83 6.92 -6.16
CA VAL A 97 18.76 7.49 -6.98
C VAL A 97 18.38 6.57 -8.13
N GLN A 98 19.34 5.90 -8.77
CA GLN A 98 19.06 4.91 -9.81
C GLN A 98 18.26 3.72 -9.25
N GLY A 99 18.58 3.28 -8.02
CA GLY A 99 17.77 2.27 -7.31
C GLY A 99 16.34 2.75 -7.04
N LEU A 100 16.17 3.99 -6.57
CA LEU A 100 14.83 4.59 -6.41
C LEU A 100 14.06 4.61 -7.73
N ASN A 101 14.71 4.93 -8.84
CA ASN A 101 14.08 4.94 -10.16
C ASN A 101 13.57 3.55 -10.55
N ALA A 102 14.36 2.50 -10.34
CA ALA A 102 13.95 1.13 -10.63
C ALA A 102 12.76 0.69 -9.75
N ASP A 103 12.84 0.98 -8.45
CA ASP A 103 11.79 0.63 -7.49
C ASP A 103 10.48 1.39 -7.79
N THR A 104 10.56 2.68 -8.22
CA THR A 104 9.38 3.47 -8.60
C THR A 104 8.81 3.05 -9.96
N GLN A 105 9.62 2.57 -10.90
CA GLN A 105 9.11 1.95 -12.13
C GLN A 105 8.27 0.70 -11.81
N GLN A 106 8.72 -0.13 -10.89
CA GLN A 106 7.96 -1.29 -10.43
C GLN A 106 6.65 -0.85 -9.75
N LEU A 107 6.70 0.16 -8.88
CA LEU A 107 5.50 0.73 -8.25
C LEU A 107 4.50 1.21 -9.32
N ASN A 108 4.95 1.91 -10.36
CA ASN A 108 4.08 2.37 -11.44
C ASN A 108 3.42 1.21 -12.19
N ALA A 109 4.15 0.12 -12.44
CA ALA A 109 3.58 -1.07 -13.06
C ALA A 109 2.51 -1.73 -12.19
N ASP A 110 2.71 -1.76 -10.87
CA ASP A 110 1.75 -2.33 -9.92
C ASP A 110 0.53 -1.42 -9.73
N LEU A 111 0.72 -0.10 -9.68
CA LEU A 111 -0.38 0.87 -9.66
C LEU A 111 -1.24 0.76 -10.93
N ALA A 112 -0.64 0.61 -12.10
CA ALA A 112 -1.39 0.43 -13.35
C ALA A 112 -2.28 -0.81 -13.32
N LYS A 113 -1.78 -1.93 -12.78
CA LYS A 113 -2.58 -3.15 -12.57
C LYS A 113 -3.73 -2.91 -11.58
N ARG A 114 -3.46 -2.20 -10.47
CA ARG A 114 -4.51 -1.84 -9.50
C ARG A 114 -5.59 -0.97 -10.14
N VAL A 115 -5.21 0.06 -10.90
CA VAL A 115 -6.16 0.92 -11.62
C VAL A 115 -7.04 0.09 -12.54
N ALA A 116 -6.47 -0.80 -13.34
CA ALA A 116 -7.22 -1.66 -14.25
C ALA A 116 -8.23 -2.55 -13.49
N SER A 117 -7.77 -3.22 -12.43
CA SER A 117 -8.61 -4.10 -11.61
C SER A 117 -9.72 -3.34 -10.88
N VAL A 118 -9.41 -2.18 -10.29
CA VAL A 118 -10.41 -1.34 -9.61
C VAL A 118 -11.41 -0.78 -10.60
N THR A 119 -10.99 -0.38 -11.81
CA THR A 119 -11.90 0.09 -12.84
C THR A 119 -12.89 -1.00 -13.24
N GLU A 120 -12.41 -2.20 -13.54
CA GLU A 120 -13.28 -3.34 -13.90
C GLU A 120 -14.28 -3.68 -12.77
N SER A 121 -13.79 -3.73 -11.52
CA SER A 121 -14.66 -4.01 -10.37
C SER A 121 -15.69 -2.89 -10.16
N THR A 122 -15.28 -1.63 -10.34
CA THR A 122 -16.18 -0.47 -10.21
C THR A 122 -17.28 -0.51 -11.24
N ASP A 123 -16.99 -0.82 -12.50
CA ASP A 123 -18.00 -0.93 -13.56
C ASP A 123 -19.07 -1.99 -13.21
N LYS A 124 -18.65 -3.14 -12.68
CA LYS A 124 -19.55 -4.19 -12.21
C LYS A 124 -20.44 -3.72 -11.04
N VAL A 125 -19.84 -3.07 -10.05
CA VAL A 125 -20.56 -2.55 -8.87
C VAL A 125 -21.57 -1.46 -9.27
N VAL A 126 -21.19 -0.53 -10.13
CA VAL A 126 -22.09 0.52 -10.65
C VAL A 126 -23.28 -0.10 -11.37
N ALA A 127 -23.05 -1.12 -12.23
CA ALA A 127 -24.13 -1.82 -12.91
C ALA A 127 -25.08 -2.51 -11.92
N GLN A 128 -24.57 -3.16 -10.87
CA GLN A 128 -25.38 -3.80 -9.83
C GLN A 128 -26.18 -2.79 -9.01
N ILE A 129 -25.62 -1.62 -8.71
CA ILE A 129 -26.33 -0.52 -8.03
C ILE A 129 -27.52 -0.05 -8.90
N GLN A 130 -27.27 0.18 -10.19
CA GLN A 130 -28.31 0.61 -11.15
C GLN A 130 -29.44 -0.42 -11.28
N GLN A 131 -29.12 -1.70 -11.17
CA GLN A 131 -30.09 -2.79 -11.18
C GLN A 131 -30.76 -3.04 -9.80
N GLN A 132 -30.47 -2.21 -8.81
CA GLN A 132 -30.97 -2.35 -7.43
C GLN A 132 -30.63 -3.71 -6.78
N GLN A 133 -29.52 -4.32 -7.19
CA GLN A 133 -29.07 -5.64 -6.71
C GLN A 133 -28.21 -5.56 -5.46
N MET A 134 -27.86 -4.34 -4.99
CA MET A 134 -26.99 -4.13 -3.84
C MET A 134 -27.72 -3.41 -2.71
N SER A 135 -27.52 -3.90 -1.49
CA SER A 135 -27.94 -3.21 -0.26
C SER A 135 -27.01 -2.04 0.07
N GLN A 136 -27.49 -1.09 0.88
CA GLN A 136 -26.68 0.04 1.35
C GLN A 136 -25.42 -0.42 2.12
N ALA A 137 -25.51 -1.51 2.87
CA ALA A 137 -24.37 -2.09 3.59
C ALA A 137 -23.28 -2.61 2.62
N GLN A 138 -23.70 -3.25 1.52
CA GLN A 138 -22.78 -3.72 0.47
C GLN A 138 -22.10 -2.56 -0.24
N ILE A 139 -22.85 -1.51 -0.59
CA ILE A 139 -22.29 -0.30 -1.22
C ILE A 139 -21.26 0.36 -0.29
N ALA A 140 -21.58 0.51 1.00
CA ALA A 140 -20.67 1.09 1.99
C ALA A 140 -19.37 0.28 2.10
N GLN A 141 -19.46 -1.03 2.00
CA GLN A 141 -18.31 -1.93 2.05
C GLN A 141 -17.43 -1.80 0.79
N GLU A 142 -18.04 -1.70 -0.39
CA GLU A 142 -17.33 -1.47 -1.64
C GLU A 142 -16.60 -0.11 -1.64
N ARG A 143 -17.23 0.93 -1.10
CA ARG A 143 -16.59 2.23 -0.89
C ARG A 143 -15.36 2.12 0.02
N LYS A 144 -15.53 1.45 1.17
CA LYS A 144 -14.42 1.25 2.10
C LYS A 144 -13.24 0.53 1.45
N ALA A 145 -13.48 -0.50 0.66
CA ALA A 145 -12.43 -1.22 -0.04
C ALA A 145 -11.62 -0.33 -0.99
N ARG A 146 -12.30 0.59 -1.69
CA ARG A 146 -11.66 1.57 -2.58
C ARG A 146 -10.90 2.63 -1.80
N ASP A 147 -11.45 3.10 -0.68
CA ASP A 147 -10.76 4.03 0.22
C ASP A 147 -9.47 3.41 0.77
N ASP A 148 -9.50 2.15 1.20
CA ASP A 148 -8.33 1.45 1.70
C ASP A 148 -7.26 1.27 0.60
N THR A 149 -7.68 0.93 -0.63
CA THR A 149 -6.77 0.82 -1.79
C THR A 149 -6.14 2.16 -2.14
N LEU A 150 -6.94 3.23 -2.16
CA LEU A 150 -6.49 4.59 -2.46
C LEU A 150 -5.48 5.06 -1.40
N ARG A 151 -5.79 4.90 -0.11
CA ARG A 151 -4.90 5.28 0.99
C ARG A 151 -3.55 4.57 0.89
N THR A 152 -3.57 3.27 0.70
CA THR A 152 -2.35 2.47 0.51
C THR A 152 -1.49 3.01 -0.63
N SER A 153 -2.12 3.28 -1.78
CA SER A 153 -1.40 3.79 -2.95
C SER A 153 -0.86 5.21 -2.73
N GLN A 154 -1.57 6.05 -1.98
CA GLN A 154 -1.09 7.37 -1.57
C GLN A 154 0.13 7.27 -0.64
N ASP A 155 0.12 6.35 0.31
CA ASP A 155 1.22 6.14 1.26
C ASP A 155 2.49 5.67 0.54
N GLU A 156 2.37 4.77 -0.45
CA GLU A 156 3.50 4.36 -1.30
C GLU A 156 4.12 5.55 -2.06
N VAL A 157 3.30 6.39 -2.67
CA VAL A 157 3.76 7.59 -3.39
C VAL A 157 4.38 8.61 -2.44
N ASN A 158 3.82 8.78 -1.24
CA ASN A 158 4.37 9.67 -0.22
C ASN A 158 5.76 9.21 0.24
N GLN A 159 5.97 7.91 0.45
CA GLN A 159 7.28 7.36 0.78
C GLN A 159 8.30 7.59 -0.33
N GLY A 160 7.92 7.37 -1.59
CA GLY A 160 8.77 7.68 -2.75
C GLY A 160 9.12 9.17 -2.83
N THR A 161 8.17 10.05 -2.51
CA THR A 161 8.38 11.50 -2.48
C THR A 161 9.37 11.91 -1.38
N GLN A 162 9.29 11.29 -0.20
CA GLN A 162 10.27 11.51 0.87
C GLN A 162 11.68 11.04 0.47
N ALA A 163 11.78 9.89 -0.20
CA ALA A 163 13.06 9.41 -0.71
C ALA A 163 13.66 10.34 -1.77
N LEU A 164 12.83 10.89 -2.67
CA LEU A 164 13.26 11.93 -3.62
C LEU A 164 13.73 13.19 -2.91
N GLN A 165 13.03 13.63 -1.87
CA GLN A 165 13.44 14.79 -1.09
C GLN A 165 14.83 14.59 -0.46
N THR A 166 15.08 13.41 0.12
CA THR A 166 16.42 13.03 0.61
C THR A 166 17.49 13.11 -0.49
N ALA A 167 17.18 12.61 -1.69
CA ALA A 167 18.11 12.69 -2.82
C ALA A 167 18.43 14.14 -3.22
N LYS A 168 17.44 15.02 -3.22
CA LYS A 168 17.62 16.46 -3.50
C LYS A 168 18.46 17.16 -2.42
N GLU A 169 18.27 16.81 -1.17
CA GLU A 169 19.04 17.35 -0.05
C GLU A 169 20.52 16.91 -0.11
N LEU A 170 20.78 15.67 -0.46
CA LEU A 170 22.13 15.18 -0.70
C LEU A 170 22.79 15.96 -1.86
N ARG A 171 22.07 16.09 -2.97
CA ARG A 171 22.53 16.85 -4.13
C ARG A 171 22.84 18.32 -3.81
N ALA A 172 22.03 18.95 -2.96
CA ALA A 172 22.22 20.34 -2.56
C ALA A 172 23.46 20.55 -1.67
N LYS A 173 23.90 19.51 -0.95
CA LYS A 173 25.10 19.53 -0.12
C LYS A 173 26.39 19.28 -0.95
N ASP A 174 26.28 18.65 -2.10
CA ASP A 174 27.41 18.41 -2.97
C ASP A 174 27.72 19.66 -3.81
N SER A 175 28.91 20.22 -3.59
CA SER A 175 29.39 21.38 -4.34
C SER A 175 29.79 21.05 -5.79
N ASN A 176 29.95 19.77 -6.12
CA ASN A 176 30.37 19.32 -7.44
C ASN A 176 29.16 19.12 -8.35
N ALA A 177 29.20 19.69 -9.55
CA ALA A 177 28.17 19.45 -10.54
C ALA A 177 28.22 17.98 -11.01
N SER A 178 27.09 17.28 -10.89
CA SER A 178 26.95 15.90 -11.36
C SER A 178 25.76 15.77 -12.32
N PRO A 179 25.99 15.89 -13.63
CA PRO A 179 24.92 15.72 -14.61
C PRO A 179 24.20 14.37 -14.51
N ALA A 180 24.93 13.31 -14.10
CA ALA A 180 24.36 11.98 -13.94
C ALA A 180 23.39 11.92 -12.75
N LEU A 181 23.74 12.53 -11.61
CA LEU A 181 22.86 12.61 -10.44
C LEU A 181 21.66 13.49 -10.74
N ASP A 182 21.85 14.64 -11.38
CA ASP A 182 20.77 15.56 -11.77
C ASP A 182 19.78 14.89 -12.75
N ALA A 183 20.28 14.10 -13.72
CA ALA A 183 19.44 13.34 -14.63
C ALA A 183 18.65 12.23 -13.90
N ALA A 184 19.28 11.52 -12.98
CA ALA A 184 18.63 10.48 -12.20
C ALA A 184 17.52 11.06 -11.28
N ILE A 185 17.76 12.20 -10.63
CA ILE A 185 16.75 12.92 -9.82
C ILE A 185 15.58 13.35 -10.69
N LYS A 186 15.83 13.93 -11.87
CA LYS A 186 14.79 14.33 -12.82
C LYS A 186 13.95 13.14 -13.29
N GLN A 187 14.57 12.00 -13.53
CA GLN A 187 13.85 10.78 -13.86
C GLN A 187 12.94 10.34 -12.72
N GLN A 188 13.42 10.37 -11.47
CA GLN A 188 12.62 10.04 -10.29
C GLN A 188 11.40 10.96 -10.15
N GLU A 189 11.57 12.26 -10.41
CA GLU A 189 10.44 13.22 -10.42
C GLU A 189 9.36 12.82 -11.42
N GLN A 190 9.77 12.44 -12.64
CA GLN A 190 8.84 12.00 -13.68
C GLN A 190 8.09 10.72 -13.30
N LEU A 191 8.80 9.74 -12.73
CA LEU A 191 8.22 8.48 -12.28
C LEU A 191 7.21 8.69 -11.15
N LEU A 192 7.50 9.57 -10.19
CA LEU A 192 6.56 9.91 -9.11
C LEU A 192 5.36 10.70 -9.62
N ALA A 193 5.54 11.60 -10.59
CA ALA A 193 4.43 12.27 -11.23
C ALA A 193 3.48 11.29 -11.95
N GLU A 194 4.01 10.23 -12.54
CA GLU A 194 3.22 9.13 -13.10
C GLU A 194 2.46 8.39 -12.00
N ALA A 195 3.12 8.01 -10.91
CA ALA A 195 2.50 7.35 -9.77
C ALA A 195 1.34 8.19 -9.20
N GLN A 196 1.54 9.49 -9.03
CA GLN A 196 0.50 10.43 -8.58
C GLN A 196 -0.71 10.47 -9.51
N ARG A 197 -0.48 10.44 -10.84
CA ARG A 197 -1.58 10.36 -11.81
C ARG A 197 -2.40 9.09 -11.65
N GLN A 198 -1.74 7.95 -11.43
CA GLN A 198 -2.43 6.68 -11.25
C GLN A 198 -3.24 6.65 -9.94
N VAL A 199 -2.72 7.23 -8.86
CA VAL A 199 -3.47 7.45 -7.62
C VAL A 199 -4.69 8.34 -7.86
N GLY A 200 -4.58 9.37 -8.69
CA GLY A 200 -5.71 10.19 -9.12
C GLY A 200 -6.80 9.37 -9.86
N LEU A 201 -6.40 8.41 -10.70
CA LEU A 201 -7.35 7.49 -11.34
C LEU A 201 -8.06 6.58 -10.34
N LEU A 202 -7.36 6.07 -9.31
CA LEU A 202 -7.98 5.31 -8.22
C LEU A 202 -9.00 6.15 -7.44
N ALA A 203 -8.67 7.42 -7.15
CA ALA A 203 -9.59 8.35 -6.50
C ALA A 203 -10.86 8.55 -7.33
N ALA A 204 -10.73 8.74 -8.65
CA ALA A 204 -11.86 8.87 -9.55
C ALA A 204 -12.74 7.60 -9.56
N GLN A 205 -12.19 6.41 -9.45
CA GLN A 205 -12.97 5.17 -9.35
C GLN A 205 -13.72 5.07 -8.01
N ARG A 206 -13.10 5.52 -6.91
CA ARG A 206 -13.74 5.58 -5.60
C ARG A 206 -15.01 6.45 -5.62
N ASP A 207 -14.95 7.60 -6.30
CA ASP A 207 -16.05 8.57 -6.36
C ASP A 207 -17.24 8.11 -7.22
N ARG A 208 -17.09 7.03 -7.98
CA ARG A 208 -18.16 6.44 -8.80
C ARG A 208 -19.12 5.53 -8.03
N VAL A 209 -18.75 5.05 -6.87
CA VAL A 209 -19.51 4.14 -6.00
C VAL A 209 -19.97 4.87 -4.74
#